data_454faaa8a72f65fee4b212282af44df9
#
_entry.id   454faaa8a72f65fee4b212282af44df9
#
_cell.length_a   1.000
_cell.length_b   1.000
_cell.length_c   1.000
_cell.angle_alpha   90.00
_cell.angle_beta   90.00
_cell.angle_gamma   90.00
#
_symmetry.space_group_name_H-M   'P 1'
#
loop_
_entity.id
_entity.type
_entity.pdbx_description
1 polymer ?
#
loop_
_entity_poly.entity_id
_entity_poly.type
_entity_poly.pdbx_seq_one_letter_code
_entity_poly.pdbx_strand_id
1 'polypeptide(L)'
;MDAVAVGVVEQWPSLADQIELADQLFGSSGPRTVEQWVDEQASFVGDSDFARTFSDHVHLPGIQPLDYAHRHLRSAHGHVLGGIRFYSRDTARPFVDVLTHSFDDLDALIGCVRAEWSKFNVRFLRMRTRPNLLTDRPDVILDKSIHLARCRDMAPADGRITLERFDTIEHARHLITDRYAHVAATDPALSHNVSPAMLEDLRRWQEHGQLWAIRSGDDTIGVFAVAPGAIGWITGQEINEEVVSVAHRGTGYATSAQCAWAHRWAVDTADLLIGTIDRHNHASRATAVRAGRPRVLDDIFIALEPNDHSDC
;
A
#
# COMPACT_ATOMS: atom_id res chain seq x y z
N MET A 1 -11.75 7.51 24.50
CA MET A 1 -12.02 7.78 23.07
C MET A 1 -12.78 9.08 22.96
N ASP A 2 -12.40 9.93 22.03
CA ASP A 2 -13.12 11.17 21.68
C ASP A 2 -14.51 10.82 21.12
N ALA A 3 -15.48 11.73 21.23
CA ALA A 3 -16.84 11.55 20.72
C ALA A 3 -16.86 11.22 19.20
N VAL A 4 -15.94 11.80 18.42
CA VAL A 4 -15.77 11.49 16.99
C VAL A 4 -15.37 10.03 16.78
N ALA A 5 -14.39 9.53 17.55
CA ALA A 5 -13.96 8.13 17.44
C ALA A 5 -15.09 7.15 17.76
N VAL A 6 -15.91 7.47 18.75
CA VAL A 6 -17.09 6.65 19.12
C VAL A 6 -18.10 6.62 17.96
N GLY A 7 -18.46 7.76 17.38
CA GLY A 7 -19.42 7.83 16.28
C GLY A 7 -18.98 7.08 15.03
N VAL A 8 -17.70 7.20 14.64
CA VAL A 8 -17.17 6.47 13.46
C VAL A 8 -17.13 4.96 13.71
N VAL A 9 -16.70 4.51 14.90
CA VAL A 9 -16.68 3.08 15.24
C VAL A 9 -18.08 2.49 15.35
N GLU A 10 -19.07 3.23 15.89
CA GLU A 10 -20.46 2.78 15.93
C GLU A 10 -21.03 2.56 14.52
N GLN A 11 -20.71 3.45 13.59
CA GLN A 11 -21.14 3.30 12.19
C GLN A 11 -20.32 2.25 11.43
N TRP A 12 -19.01 2.19 11.67
CA TRP A 12 -18.03 1.40 10.93
C TRP A 12 -17.08 0.63 11.87
N PRO A 13 -17.55 -0.45 12.52
CA PRO A 13 -16.74 -1.22 13.48
C PRO A 13 -15.42 -1.75 12.91
N SER A 14 -15.37 -2.04 11.61
CA SER A 14 -14.14 -2.48 10.93
C SER A 14 -13.00 -1.47 10.95
N LEU A 15 -13.26 -0.20 11.28
CA LEU A 15 -12.23 0.84 11.39
C LEU A 15 -11.62 0.97 12.78
N ALA A 16 -12.06 0.19 13.76
CA ALA A 16 -11.61 0.32 15.16
C ALA A 16 -10.07 0.29 15.28
N ASP A 17 -9.40 -0.69 14.65
CA ASP A 17 -7.94 -0.81 14.66
C ASP A 17 -7.24 0.38 13.97
N GLN A 18 -7.85 0.92 12.91
CA GLN A 18 -7.32 2.07 12.17
C GLN A 18 -7.48 3.37 12.96
N ILE A 19 -8.59 3.53 13.68
CA ILE A 19 -8.84 4.67 14.56
C ILE A 19 -7.89 4.65 15.76
N GLU A 20 -7.65 3.48 16.35
CA GLU A 20 -6.66 3.32 17.42
C GLU A 20 -5.26 3.73 16.94
N LEU A 21 -4.85 3.25 15.77
CA LEU A 21 -3.57 3.65 15.17
C LEU A 21 -3.51 5.16 14.89
N ALA A 22 -4.58 5.75 14.38
CA ALA A 22 -4.65 7.18 14.11
C ALA A 22 -4.53 8.02 15.39
N ASP A 23 -5.16 7.59 16.49
CA ASP A 23 -5.02 8.23 17.79
C ASP A 23 -3.58 8.14 18.32
N GLN A 24 -2.92 6.99 18.17
CA GLN A 24 -1.50 6.82 18.51
C GLN A 24 -0.57 7.72 17.67
N LEU A 25 -0.88 7.92 16.39
CA LEU A 25 -0.05 8.72 15.48
C LEU A 25 -0.29 10.23 15.63
N PHE A 26 -1.53 10.66 15.81
CA PHE A 26 -1.93 12.05 15.70
C PHE A 26 -2.68 12.58 16.92
N GLY A 27 -2.77 11.79 18.00
CA GLY A 27 -3.53 12.14 19.19
C GLY A 27 -5.01 12.36 18.88
N SER A 28 -5.63 13.28 19.57
CA SER A 28 -7.07 13.57 19.41
C SER A 28 -7.52 14.00 18.00
N SER A 29 -6.61 14.36 17.12
CA SER A 29 -6.93 14.66 15.70
C SER A 29 -7.00 13.41 14.82
N GLY A 30 -6.43 12.29 15.26
CA GLY A 30 -6.33 11.05 14.49
C GLY A 30 -7.67 10.48 14.05
N PRO A 31 -8.65 10.26 14.96
CA PRO A 31 -9.96 9.76 14.58
C PRO A 31 -10.66 10.61 13.52
N ARG A 32 -10.53 11.93 13.60
CA ARG A 32 -11.10 12.85 12.60
C ARG A 32 -10.43 12.69 11.23
N THR A 33 -9.14 12.38 11.17
CA THR A 33 -8.46 12.11 9.89
C THR A 33 -9.04 10.87 9.22
N VAL A 34 -9.33 9.82 9.98
CA VAL A 34 -9.98 8.61 9.45
C VAL A 34 -11.41 8.92 8.99
N GLU A 35 -12.19 9.67 9.77
CA GLU A 35 -13.55 10.10 9.42
C GLU A 35 -13.56 10.87 8.09
N GLN A 36 -12.71 11.89 7.96
CA GLN A 36 -12.59 12.70 6.74
C GLN A 36 -12.25 11.85 5.51
N TRP A 37 -11.35 10.89 5.68
CA TRP A 37 -11.01 9.95 4.60
C TRP A 37 -12.21 9.09 4.22
N VAL A 38 -12.97 8.56 5.17
CA VAL A 38 -14.20 7.78 4.89
C VAL A 38 -15.23 8.62 4.16
N ASP A 39 -15.44 9.86 4.58
CA ASP A 39 -16.37 10.81 3.93
C ASP A 39 -15.94 11.09 2.48
N GLU A 40 -14.64 11.29 2.24
CA GLU A 40 -14.09 11.43 0.89
C GLU A 40 -14.39 10.17 0.07
N GLN A 41 -14.09 8.97 0.59
CA GLN A 41 -14.37 7.72 -0.12
C GLN A 41 -15.87 7.52 -0.38
N ALA A 42 -16.72 7.92 0.54
CA ALA A 42 -18.18 7.88 0.39
C ALA A 42 -18.67 8.84 -0.70
N SER A 43 -18.00 9.98 -0.91
CA SER A 43 -18.35 10.92 -1.98
C SER A 43 -18.14 10.34 -3.40
N PHE A 44 -17.32 9.31 -3.54
CA PHE A 44 -17.10 8.60 -4.81
C PHE A 44 -18.18 7.57 -5.13
N VAL A 45 -19.19 7.40 -4.27
CA VAL A 45 -20.31 6.51 -4.55
C VAL A 45 -21.17 7.08 -5.66
N GLY A 46 -21.23 6.34 -6.79
CA GLY A 46 -21.96 6.77 -7.98
C GLY A 46 -21.34 7.98 -8.70
N ASP A 47 -20.11 8.37 -8.36
CA ASP A 47 -19.41 9.49 -8.99
C ASP A 47 -18.86 9.07 -10.35
N SER A 48 -19.31 9.78 -11.41
CA SER A 48 -18.93 9.50 -12.79
C SER A 48 -17.49 9.93 -13.11
N ASP A 49 -16.98 10.96 -12.46
CA ASP A 49 -15.63 11.47 -12.70
C ASP A 49 -14.61 10.54 -12.06
N PHE A 50 -14.90 10.08 -10.84
CA PHE A 50 -14.12 9.02 -10.21
C PHE A 50 -14.16 7.71 -11.02
N ALA A 51 -15.33 7.29 -11.50
CA ALA A 51 -15.47 6.09 -12.33
C ALA A 51 -14.61 6.15 -13.60
N ARG A 52 -14.47 7.33 -14.23
CA ARG A 52 -13.64 7.53 -15.44
C ARG A 52 -12.16 7.30 -15.19
N THR A 53 -11.65 7.45 -13.98
CA THR A 53 -10.25 7.11 -13.65
C THR A 53 -9.92 5.64 -13.94
N PHE A 54 -10.94 4.79 -14.04
CA PHE A 54 -10.83 3.39 -14.42
C PHE A 54 -11.39 3.13 -15.81
N SER A 55 -12.63 3.57 -16.10
CA SER A 55 -13.35 3.23 -17.32
C SER A 55 -12.69 3.79 -18.58
N ASP A 56 -11.93 4.88 -18.49
CA ASP A 56 -11.19 5.43 -19.63
C ASP A 56 -10.01 4.53 -20.06
N HIS A 57 -9.59 3.61 -19.19
CA HIS A 57 -8.43 2.73 -19.38
C HIS A 57 -8.77 1.24 -19.33
N VAL A 58 -9.95 0.87 -18.76
CA VAL A 58 -10.36 -0.52 -18.55
C VAL A 58 -11.72 -0.74 -19.20
N HIS A 59 -11.73 -1.51 -20.31
CA HIS A 59 -12.94 -1.82 -21.05
C HIS A 59 -13.27 -3.31 -20.93
N LEU A 60 -14.19 -3.63 -20.02
CA LEU A 60 -14.66 -5.00 -19.83
C LEU A 60 -16.04 -5.19 -20.49
N PRO A 61 -16.28 -6.32 -21.17
CA PRO A 61 -17.58 -6.60 -21.80
C PRO A 61 -18.72 -6.56 -20.78
N GLY A 62 -19.79 -5.83 -21.09
CA GLY A 62 -20.98 -5.74 -20.23
C GLY A 62 -20.87 -4.85 -19.01
N ILE A 63 -19.71 -4.21 -18.77
CA ILE A 63 -19.48 -3.27 -17.68
C ILE A 63 -19.73 -1.85 -18.17
N GLN A 64 -20.56 -1.11 -17.44
CA GLN A 64 -20.81 0.31 -17.71
C GLN A 64 -19.80 1.18 -16.98
N PRO A 65 -19.46 2.39 -17.49
CA PRO A 65 -18.52 3.29 -16.81
C PRO A 65 -18.81 3.52 -15.32
N LEU A 66 -20.07 3.71 -14.95
CA LEU A 66 -20.47 3.95 -13.57
C LEU A 66 -20.29 2.72 -12.64
N ASP A 67 -20.13 1.53 -13.21
CA ASP A 67 -19.86 0.32 -12.42
C ASP A 67 -18.51 0.34 -11.71
N TYR A 68 -17.58 1.17 -12.17
CA TYR A 68 -16.27 1.36 -11.55
C TYR A 68 -16.28 2.34 -10.35
N ALA A 69 -17.38 3.09 -10.14
CA ALA A 69 -17.54 3.93 -8.97
C ALA A 69 -17.60 3.12 -7.67
N HIS A 70 -17.36 3.77 -6.55
CA HIS A 70 -17.61 3.14 -5.26
C HIS A 70 -19.10 2.84 -5.07
N ARG A 71 -19.38 1.85 -4.22
CA ARG A 71 -20.74 1.48 -3.81
C ARG A 71 -20.83 1.47 -2.29
N HIS A 72 -21.94 1.99 -1.79
CA HIS A 72 -22.33 1.86 -0.40
C HIS A 72 -23.58 0.96 -0.35
N LEU A 73 -23.37 -0.27 0.06
CA LEU A 73 -24.43 -1.27 0.14
C LEU A 73 -24.95 -1.35 1.56
N ARG A 74 -26.27 -1.62 1.68
CA ARG A 74 -26.94 -1.86 2.93
C ARG A 74 -27.72 -3.17 2.84
N SER A 75 -27.55 -4.03 3.83
CA SER A 75 -28.26 -5.30 3.96
C SER A 75 -28.84 -5.45 5.38
N ALA A 76 -29.57 -6.52 5.61
CA ALA A 76 -30.04 -6.87 6.96
C ALA A 76 -28.90 -7.24 7.93
N HIS A 77 -27.69 -7.57 7.38
CA HIS A 77 -26.54 -8.03 8.17
C HIS A 77 -25.49 -6.95 8.39
N GLY A 78 -25.62 -5.80 7.74
CA GLY A 78 -24.64 -4.72 7.85
C GLY A 78 -24.53 -3.88 6.60
N HIS A 79 -23.57 -2.98 6.62
CA HIS A 79 -23.25 -2.06 5.54
C HIS A 79 -21.83 -2.32 5.05
N VAL A 80 -21.55 -2.04 3.76
CA VAL A 80 -20.21 -2.04 3.21
C VAL A 80 -20.02 -0.86 2.26
N LEU A 81 -18.89 -0.18 2.39
CA LEU A 81 -18.36 0.80 1.45
C LEU A 81 -17.15 0.21 0.75
N GLY A 82 -17.14 0.18 -0.58
CA GLY A 82 -16.03 -0.37 -1.35
C GLY A 82 -16.18 -0.15 -2.85
N GLY A 83 -15.23 -0.68 -3.59
CA GLY A 83 -15.24 -0.56 -5.06
C GLY A 83 -14.33 -1.55 -5.74
N ILE A 84 -14.58 -1.75 -7.05
CA ILE A 84 -13.74 -2.60 -7.87
C ILE A 84 -12.34 -2.03 -8.06
N ARG A 85 -11.33 -2.88 -8.05
CA ARG A 85 -9.92 -2.56 -8.34
C ARG A 85 -9.31 -3.67 -9.18
N PHE A 86 -8.17 -3.35 -9.78
CA PHE A 86 -7.41 -4.28 -10.61
C PHE A 86 -5.96 -4.31 -10.12
N TYR A 87 -5.49 -5.48 -9.74
CA TYR A 87 -4.14 -5.64 -9.20
C TYR A 87 -3.09 -5.32 -10.27
N SER A 88 -2.21 -4.37 -9.98
CA SER A 88 -1.20 -3.89 -10.95
C SER A 88 -1.78 -3.45 -12.31
N ARG A 89 -3.02 -2.94 -12.32
CA ARG A 89 -3.79 -2.59 -13.53
C ARG A 89 -4.08 -3.78 -14.47
N ASP A 90 -3.89 -5.01 -14.01
CA ASP A 90 -4.21 -6.23 -14.76
C ASP A 90 -5.71 -6.52 -14.66
N THR A 91 -6.41 -6.39 -15.77
CA THR A 91 -7.86 -6.63 -15.87
C THR A 91 -8.26 -8.08 -15.61
N ALA A 92 -7.34 -9.03 -15.70
CA ALA A 92 -7.54 -10.43 -15.34
C ALA A 92 -7.46 -10.67 -13.82
N ARG A 93 -7.08 -9.65 -13.02
CA ARG A 93 -6.93 -9.73 -11.58
C ARG A 93 -7.83 -8.73 -10.84
N PRO A 94 -9.17 -8.76 -11.08
CA PRO A 94 -10.11 -7.89 -10.38
C PRO A 94 -10.28 -8.34 -8.92
N PHE A 95 -10.45 -7.37 -8.03
CA PHE A 95 -10.82 -7.60 -6.65
C PHE A 95 -11.70 -6.45 -6.14
N VAL A 96 -12.48 -6.69 -5.11
CA VAL A 96 -13.23 -5.62 -4.43
C VAL A 96 -12.40 -5.09 -3.27
N ASP A 97 -12.12 -3.80 -3.27
CA ASP A 97 -11.50 -3.10 -2.15
C ASP A 97 -12.59 -2.68 -1.16
N VAL A 98 -12.70 -3.41 -0.06
CA VAL A 98 -13.62 -3.08 1.05
C VAL A 98 -12.93 -2.04 1.93
N LEU A 99 -13.35 -0.81 1.81
CA LEU A 99 -12.78 0.32 2.55
C LEU A 99 -13.19 0.29 4.01
N THR A 100 -14.49 -0.04 4.24
CA THR A 100 -15.06 -0.24 5.57
C THR A 100 -16.34 -1.04 5.53
N HIS A 101 -16.72 -1.67 6.66
CA HIS A 101 -17.97 -2.41 6.82
C HIS A 101 -18.43 -2.45 8.28
N SER A 102 -19.71 -2.80 8.49
CA SER A 102 -20.32 -3.03 9.80
C SER A 102 -20.89 -4.45 9.98
N PHE A 103 -20.46 -5.39 9.15
CA PHE A 103 -20.85 -6.80 9.29
C PHE A 103 -20.12 -7.43 10.48
N ASP A 104 -20.90 -8.08 11.36
CA ASP A 104 -20.37 -8.91 12.45
C ASP A 104 -19.92 -10.30 11.93
N ASP A 105 -20.59 -10.78 10.87
CA ASP A 105 -20.29 -12.05 10.20
C ASP A 105 -19.55 -11.82 8.90
N LEU A 106 -18.33 -12.31 8.81
CA LEU A 106 -17.48 -12.17 7.62
C LEU A 106 -18.02 -12.96 6.42
N ASP A 107 -18.70 -14.11 6.65
CA ASP A 107 -19.27 -14.89 5.56
C ASP A 107 -20.49 -14.17 4.94
N ALA A 108 -21.23 -13.42 5.74
CA ALA A 108 -22.30 -12.54 5.24
C ALA A 108 -21.72 -11.38 4.42
N LEU A 109 -20.58 -10.78 4.82
CA LEU A 109 -19.85 -9.78 4.02
C LEU A 109 -19.40 -10.38 2.68
N ILE A 110 -18.76 -11.56 2.69
CA ILE A 110 -18.31 -12.27 1.50
C ILE A 110 -19.49 -12.51 0.54
N GLY A 111 -20.62 -13.00 1.06
CA GLY A 111 -21.84 -13.21 0.28
C GLY A 111 -22.36 -11.92 -0.37
N CYS A 112 -22.40 -10.83 0.37
CA CYS A 112 -22.82 -9.50 -0.11
C CYS A 112 -21.89 -9.00 -1.24
N VAL A 113 -20.57 -9.04 -1.02
CA VAL A 113 -19.57 -8.61 -2.01
C VAL A 113 -19.63 -9.45 -3.28
N ARG A 114 -19.69 -10.79 -3.15
CA ARG A 114 -19.78 -11.71 -4.29
C ARG A 114 -21.00 -11.44 -5.15
N ALA A 115 -22.17 -11.21 -4.55
CA ALA A 115 -23.40 -10.95 -5.26
C ALA A 115 -23.33 -9.62 -6.03
N GLU A 116 -22.87 -8.54 -5.37
CA GLU A 116 -22.92 -7.19 -5.92
C GLU A 116 -21.92 -6.96 -7.07
N TRP A 117 -20.70 -7.51 -6.95
CA TRP A 117 -19.67 -7.35 -8.00
C TRP A 117 -19.52 -8.59 -8.90
N SER A 118 -20.52 -9.47 -8.93
CA SER A 118 -20.50 -10.72 -9.72
C SER A 118 -20.14 -10.52 -11.20
N LYS A 119 -20.59 -9.43 -11.82
CA LYS A 119 -20.30 -9.11 -13.22
C LYS A 119 -18.83 -8.85 -13.53
N PHE A 120 -18.00 -8.55 -12.54
CA PHE A 120 -16.56 -8.36 -12.69
C PHE A 120 -15.77 -9.66 -12.57
N ASN A 121 -16.43 -10.78 -12.27
CA ASN A 121 -15.78 -12.07 -12.03
C ASN A 121 -14.68 -11.98 -10.96
N VAL A 122 -14.97 -11.26 -9.87
CA VAL A 122 -14.03 -11.07 -8.77
C VAL A 122 -13.82 -12.36 -7.99
N ARG A 123 -12.56 -12.66 -7.68
CA ARG A 123 -12.17 -13.85 -6.91
C ARG A 123 -11.84 -13.53 -5.45
N PHE A 124 -11.56 -12.25 -5.15
CA PHE A 124 -11.14 -11.80 -3.84
C PHE A 124 -11.84 -10.49 -3.46
N LEU A 125 -12.10 -10.32 -2.17
CA LEU A 125 -12.19 -9.01 -1.57
C LEU A 125 -10.87 -8.69 -0.86
N ARG A 126 -10.51 -7.41 -0.79
CA ARG A 126 -9.39 -6.91 0.01
C ARG A 126 -9.94 -6.05 1.14
N MET A 127 -9.37 -6.16 2.31
CA MET A 127 -9.67 -5.29 3.44
C MET A 127 -8.42 -5.00 4.26
N ARG A 128 -8.44 -3.90 5.01
CA ARG A 128 -7.35 -3.48 5.89
C ARG A 128 -7.64 -3.83 7.33
N THR A 129 -6.67 -4.45 8.00
CA THR A 129 -6.79 -4.92 9.38
C THR A 129 -5.52 -4.63 10.18
N ARG A 130 -5.58 -4.79 11.50
CA ARG A 130 -4.34 -4.92 12.30
C ARG A 130 -3.55 -6.16 11.87
N PRO A 131 -2.23 -6.16 12.11
CA PRO A 131 -1.38 -7.28 11.73
C PRO A 131 -1.87 -8.61 12.32
N ASN A 132 -1.90 -9.62 11.47
CA ASN A 132 -2.22 -11.02 11.81
C ASN A 132 -3.65 -11.28 12.33
N LEU A 133 -4.62 -10.38 12.10
CA LEU A 133 -5.99 -10.54 12.66
C LEU A 133 -6.70 -11.82 12.19
N LEU A 134 -6.55 -12.22 10.93
CA LEU A 134 -7.29 -13.35 10.34
C LEU A 134 -6.36 -14.47 9.81
N THR A 135 -5.20 -14.64 10.40
CA THR A 135 -4.18 -15.60 9.92
C THR A 135 -4.61 -17.08 10.05
N ASP A 136 -5.59 -17.38 10.90
CA ASP A 136 -6.07 -18.75 11.12
C ASP A 136 -7.12 -19.20 10.08
N ARG A 137 -7.58 -18.27 9.23
CA ARG A 137 -8.53 -18.58 8.15
C ARG A 137 -7.79 -19.04 6.90
N PRO A 138 -8.15 -20.20 6.31
CA PRO A 138 -7.46 -20.74 5.13
C PRO A 138 -7.76 -19.97 3.85
N ASP A 139 -8.86 -19.21 3.83
CA ASP A 139 -9.28 -18.34 2.72
C ASP A 139 -8.65 -16.95 2.76
N VAL A 140 -7.81 -16.64 3.77
CA VAL A 140 -7.17 -15.35 3.95
C VAL A 140 -5.71 -15.40 3.51
N ILE A 141 -5.32 -14.41 2.70
CA ILE A 141 -3.97 -14.26 2.19
C ILE A 141 -3.49 -12.82 2.45
N LEU A 142 -2.32 -12.64 3.03
CA LEU A 142 -1.69 -11.32 3.12
C LEU A 142 -1.45 -10.80 1.69
N ASP A 143 -1.93 -9.61 1.38
CA ASP A 143 -1.57 -8.88 0.15
C ASP A 143 -0.30 -8.04 0.41
N LYS A 144 -0.42 -7.04 1.27
CA LYS A 144 0.67 -6.13 1.62
C LYS A 144 0.68 -5.87 3.11
N SER A 145 1.86 -5.63 3.66
CA SER A 145 2.03 -5.07 5.00
C SER A 145 2.34 -3.58 4.91
N ILE A 146 1.74 -2.79 5.79
CA ILE A 146 1.97 -1.34 5.89
C ILE A 146 2.98 -1.10 7.00
N HIS A 147 4.07 -0.43 6.64
CA HIS A 147 5.17 -0.08 7.53
C HIS A 147 5.34 1.43 7.60
N LEU A 148 5.43 1.97 8.82
CA LEU A 148 5.68 3.39 9.03
C LEU A 148 6.40 3.67 10.35
N ALA A 149 7.05 4.83 10.40
CA ALA A 149 7.53 5.47 11.63
C ALA A 149 7.64 6.98 11.39
N ARG A 150 7.64 7.75 12.46
CA ARG A 150 8.13 9.14 12.37
C ARG A 150 9.61 9.13 12.08
N CYS A 151 10.08 10.02 11.21
CA CYS A 151 11.49 10.07 10.82
C CYS A 151 12.42 10.18 12.04
N ARG A 152 12.03 10.97 13.06
CA ARG A 152 12.81 11.15 14.32
C ARG A 152 12.91 9.88 15.18
N ASP A 153 11.97 8.95 15.04
CA ASP A 153 11.88 7.73 15.86
C ASP A 153 12.54 6.53 15.14
N MET A 154 13.04 6.73 13.93
CA MET A 154 13.76 5.71 13.18
C MET A 154 15.16 5.45 13.74
N ALA A 155 15.74 4.31 13.39
CA ALA A 155 17.10 3.98 13.76
C ALA A 155 18.10 5.05 13.26
N PRO A 156 19.17 5.35 14.01
CA PRO A 156 20.13 6.36 13.60
C PRO A 156 20.86 5.97 12.32
N ALA A 157 21.26 6.98 11.53
CA ALA A 157 22.08 6.76 10.34
C ALA A 157 23.45 6.19 10.74
N ASP A 158 23.89 5.13 10.06
CA ASP A 158 25.14 4.43 10.36
C ASP A 158 26.37 4.96 9.60
N GLY A 159 26.18 5.92 8.72
CA GLY A 159 27.25 6.58 7.96
C GLY A 159 27.88 5.75 6.85
N ARG A 160 27.40 4.51 6.58
CA ARG A 160 27.97 3.63 5.54
C ARG A 160 27.65 4.07 4.14
N ILE A 161 26.63 4.92 3.96
CA ILE A 161 26.21 5.45 2.67
C ILE A 161 25.97 6.95 2.72
N THR A 162 26.00 7.58 1.57
CA THR A 162 25.42 8.91 1.35
C THR A 162 24.29 8.83 0.36
N LEU A 163 23.35 9.78 0.44
CA LEU A 163 22.30 9.99 -0.53
C LEU A 163 22.62 11.24 -1.33
N GLU A 164 22.73 11.09 -2.64
CA GLU A 164 23.07 12.16 -3.57
C GLU A 164 22.05 12.22 -4.69
N ARG A 165 22.00 13.33 -5.42
CA ARG A 165 21.14 13.44 -6.60
C ARG A 165 21.75 12.62 -7.74
N PHE A 166 20.90 12.00 -8.55
CA PHE A 166 21.37 11.42 -9.79
C PHE A 166 21.77 12.50 -10.79
N ASP A 167 22.91 12.33 -11.43
CA ASP A 167 23.33 13.17 -12.57
C ASP A 167 22.40 12.95 -13.76
N THR A 168 22.04 11.70 -14.02
CA THR A 168 21.15 11.30 -15.13
C THR A 168 20.12 10.27 -14.69
N ILE A 169 18.94 10.37 -15.26
CA ILE A 169 17.84 9.42 -15.04
C ILE A 169 18.16 8.03 -15.59
N GLU A 170 18.94 7.98 -16.65
CA GLU A 170 19.34 6.75 -17.32
C GLU A 170 20.08 5.81 -16.38
N HIS A 171 20.94 6.36 -15.50
CA HIS A 171 21.65 5.57 -14.51
C HIS A 171 20.68 4.95 -13.47
N ALA A 172 19.75 5.76 -12.92
CA ALA A 172 18.73 5.25 -12.02
C ALA A 172 17.90 4.14 -12.69
N ARG A 173 17.44 4.38 -13.93
CA ARG A 173 16.65 3.41 -14.71
C ARG A 173 17.40 2.11 -14.92
N HIS A 174 18.70 2.16 -15.22
CA HIS A 174 19.53 0.97 -15.40
C HIS A 174 19.56 0.12 -14.12
N LEU A 175 19.86 0.71 -12.97
CA LEU A 175 19.90 0.02 -11.69
C LEU A 175 18.53 -0.63 -11.33
N ILE A 176 17.44 0.07 -11.60
CA ILE A 176 16.07 -0.44 -11.38
C ILE A 176 15.82 -1.61 -12.33
N THR A 177 16.07 -1.44 -13.63
CA THR A 177 15.84 -2.50 -14.62
C THR A 177 16.61 -3.77 -14.29
N ASP A 178 17.89 -3.67 -13.96
CA ASP A 178 18.73 -4.82 -13.59
C ASP A 178 18.20 -5.52 -12.33
N ARG A 179 17.76 -4.74 -11.35
CA ARG A 179 17.19 -5.28 -10.11
C ARG A 179 15.92 -6.08 -10.37
N TYR A 180 14.97 -5.52 -11.15
CA TYR A 180 13.71 -6.19 -11.46
C TYR A 180 13.89 -7.38 -12.41
N ALA A 181 14.82 -7.32 -13.35
CA ALA A 181 15.21 -8.49 -14.15
C ALA A 181 15.74 -9.64 -13.27
N HIS A 182 16.56 -9.30 -12.28
CA HIS A 182 17.02 -10.30 -11.30
C HIS A 182 15.87 -10.86 -10.46
N VAL A 183 14.93 -10.03 -10.00
CA VAL A 183 13.72 -10.50 -9.26
C VAL A 183 12.93 -11.45 -10.14
N ALA A 184 12.68 -11.09 -11.39
CA ALA A 184 11.92 -11.94 -12.32
C ALA A 184 12.58 -13.32 -12.53
N ALA A 185 13.90 -13.38 -12.52
CA ALA A 185 14.66 -14.62 -12.67
C ALA A 185 14.74 -15.47 -11.39
N THR A 186 14.66 -14.85 -10.19
CA THR A 186 14.93 -15.54 -8.92
C THR A 186 13.75 -15.68 -8.00
N ASP A 187 12.72 -14.83 -8.16
CA ASP A 187 11.49 -14.82 -7.36
C ASP A 187 10.27 -14.47 -8.23
N PRO A 188 9.76 -15.43 -9.00
CA PRO A 188 8.62 -15.22 -9.89
C PRO A 188 7.35 -14.77 -9.15
N ALA A 189 7.14 -15.23 -7.90
CA ALA A 189 5.98 -14.85 -7.09
C ALA A 189 6.00 -13.37 -6.73
N LEU A 190 7.15 -12.85 -6.33
CA LEU A 190 7.33 -11.41 -6.10
C LEU A 190 7.21 -10.63 -7.41
N SER A 191 7.88 -11.09 -8.47
CA SER A 191 7.87 -10.42 -9.78
C SER A 191 6.47 -10.25 -10.36
N HIS A 192 5.55 -11.19 -10.08
CA HIS A 192 4.15 -11.09 -10.51
C HIS A 192 3.39 -9.96 -9.83
N ASN A 193 3.81 -9.52 -8.66
CA ASN A 193 3.11 -8.53 -7.84
C ASN A 193 3.76 -7.15 -7.85
N VAL A 194 5.02 -7.03 -8.25
CA VAL A 194 5.75 -5.76 -8.23
C VAL A 194 6.25 -5.40 -9.63
N SER A 195 6.27 -4.12 -9.92
CA SER A 195 6.76 -3.57 -11.18
C SER A 195 7.74 -2.43 -10.92
N PRO A 196 8.73 -2.22 -11.80
CA PRO A 196 9.63 -1.07 -11.71
C PRO A 196 8.86 0.24 -11.86
N ALA A 197 9.39 1.30 -11.27
CA ALA A 197 8.89 2.65 -11.50
C ALA A 197 8.90 3.01 -12.99
N MET A 198 7.86 3.71 -13.44
CA MET A 198 7.79 4.18 -14.83
C MET A 198 8.76 5.34 -15.06
N LEU A 199 9.19 5.52 -16.30
CA LEU A 199 10.12 6.60 -16.66
C LEU A 199 9.57 8.00 -16.30
N GLU A 200 8.25 8.19 -16.43
CA GLU A 200 7.57 9.42 -16.07
C GLU A 200 7.65 9.71 -14.57
N ASP A 201 7.51 8.68 -13.73
CA ASP A 201 7.65 8.81 -12.28
C ASP A 201 9.09 9.17 -11.91
N LEU A 202 10.08 8.52 -12.52
CA LEU A 202 11.49 8.84 -12.29
C LEU A 202 11.83 10.29 -12.66
N ARG A 203 11.29 10.79 -13.79
CA ARG A 203 11.45 12.19 -14.20
C ARG A 203 10.83 13.14 -13.19
N ARG A 204 9.58 12.87 -12.81
CA ARG A 204 8.87 13.69 -11.83
C ARG A 204 9.62 13.73 -10.49
N TRP A 205 10.10 12.58 -9.99
CA TRP A 205 10.87 12.54 -8.74
C TRP A 205 12.21 13.23 -8.84
N GLN A 206 12.88 13.15 -9.99
CA GLN A 206 14.13 13.90 -10.21
C GLN A 206 13.88 15.42 -10.20
N GLU A 207 12.89 15.89 -10.94
CA GLU A 207 12.52 17.30 -11.02
C GLU A 207 12.17 17.90 -9.65
N HIS A 208 11.49 17.13 -8.80
CA HIS A 208 11.10 17.53 -7.45
C HIS A 208 12.16 17.22 -6.38
N GLY A 209 13.30 16.70 -6.77
CA GLY A 209 14.35 16.34 -5.83
C GLY A 209 13.99 15.20 -4.86
N GLN A 210 13.24 14.25 -5.34
CA GLN A 210 12.72 13.08 -4.60
C GLN A 210 13.39 11.77 -5.01
N LEU A 211 14.35 11.82 -5.96
CA LEU A 211 15.11 10.67 -6.48
C LEU A 211 16.58 10.77 -6.04
N TRP A 212 17.07 9.74 -5.38
CA TRP A 212 18.37 9.70 -4.75
C TRP A 212 19.19 8.51 -5.23
N ALA A 213 20.48 8.73 -5.47
CA ALA A 213 21.49 7.70 -5.60
C ALA A 213 21.94 7.26 -4.20
N ILE A 214 21.92 5.96 -3.93
CA ILE A 214 22.57 5.38 -2.75
C ILE A 214 24.04 5.18 -3.11
N ARG A 215 24.95 5.88 -2.41
CA ARG A 215 26.39 5.81 -2.65
C ARG A 215 27.12 5.13 -1.48
N SER A 216 28.08 4.29 -1.82
CA SER A 216 29.02 3.71 -0.86
C SER A 216 30.44 3.98 -1.36
N GLY A 217 31.14 4.91 -0.72
CA GLY A 217 32.37 5.48 -1.27
C GLY A 217 32.08 6.18 -2.61
N ASP A 218 32.84 5.84 -3.65
CA ASP A 218 32.71 6.42 -4.98
C ASP A 218 31.66 5.68 -5.86
N ASP A 219 31.10 4.56 -5.38
CA ASP A 219 30.19 3.73 -6.15
C ASP A 219 28.73 4.12 -5.91
N THR A 220 27.95 4.24 -6.99
CA THR A 220 26.50 4.27 -6.93
C THR A 220 25.97 2.84 -6.88
N ILE A 221 25.43 2.46 -5.73
CA ILE A 221 25.02 1.09 -5.45
C ILE A 221 23.51 0.88 -5.43
N GLY A 222 22.73 1.93 -5.62
CA GLY A 222 21.27 1.80 -5.60
C GLY A 222 20.50 3.08 -5.88
N VAL A 223 19.19 2.95 -5.80
CA VAL A 223 18.20 4.01 -6.01
C VAL A 223 17.28 4.09 -4.80
N PHE A 224 16.94 5.30 -4.39
CA PHE A 224 15.96 5.56 -3.35
C PHE A 224 15.07 6.72 -3.76
N ALA A 225 13.77 6.48 -3.89
CA ALA A 225 12.79 7.51 -4.24
C ALA A 225 11.75 7.64 -3.13
N VAL A 226 11.62 8.86 -2.60
CA VAL A 226 10.66 9.21 -1.55
C VAL A 226 9.93 10.49 -1.96
N ALA A 227 8.61 10.43 -1.92
CA ALA A 227 7.76 11.57 -2.28
C ALA A 227 6.57 11.67 -1.31
N PRO A 228 5.92 12.83 -1.18
CA PRO A 228 4.65 12.92 -0.48
C PRO A 228 3.64 11.93 -1.06
N GLY A 229 2.96 11.18 -0.19
CA GLY A 229 2.02 10.15 -0.59
C GLY A 229 1.03 9.82 0.52
N ALA A 230 0.10 8.88 0.22
CA ALA A 230 -0.91 8.42 1.17
C ALA A 230 -1.23 6.94 0.99
N ILE A 231 -1.41 6.24 2.10
CA ILE A 231 -1.88 4.86 2.15
C ILE A 231 -3.23 4.86 2.88
N GLY A 232 -4.31 5.11 2.12
CA GLY A 232 -5.62 5.43 2.71
C GLY A 232 -5.57 6.77 3.43
N TRP A 233 -5.96 6.79 4.71
CA TRP A 233 -5.93 7.99 5.55
C TRP A 233 -4.53 8.36 6.08
N ILE A 234 -3.53 7.48 5.93
CA ILE A 234 -2.17 7.68 6.42
C ILE A 234 -1.39 8.50 5.39
N THR A 235 -1.17 9.78 5.67
CA THR A 235 -0.36 10.66 4.84
C THR A 235 1.07 10.76 5.36
N GLY A 236 2.05 10.90 4.46
CA GLY A 236 3.46 10.99 4.85
C GLY A 236 4.40 11.05 3.64
N GLN A 237 5.65 10.76 3.89
CA GLN A 237 6.67 10.58 2.86
C GLN A 237 6.69 9.10 2.46
N GLU A 238 6.22 8.79 1.27
CA GLU A 238 6.11 7.41 0.78
C GLU A 238 7.38 6.97 0.07
N ILE A 239 7.89 5.78 0.43
CA ILE A 239 8.95 5.12 -0.33
C ILE A 239 8.32 4.52 -1.59
N ASN A 240 8.58 5.14 -2.73
CA ASN A 240 8.05 4.74 -4.03
C ASN A 240 8.95 3.76 -4.77
N GLU A 241 10.27 3.89 -4.59
CA GLU A 241 11.25 2.96 -5.16
C GLU A 241 12.45 2.80 -4.22
N GLU A 242 12.87 1.57 -3.97
CA GLU A 242 14.06 1.26 -3.18
C GLU A 242 14.78 0.07 -3.79
N VAL A 243 15.90 0.34 -4.42
CA VAL A 243 16.72 -0.66 -5.10
C VAL A 243 18.15 -0.60 -4.60
N VAL A 244 18.70 -1.75 -4.21
CA VAL A 244 20.14 -1.95 -4.05
C VAL A 244 20.61 -2.94 -5.10
N SER A 245 21.71 -2.64 -5.79
CA SER A 245 22.27 -3.47 -6.85
C SER A 245 22.55 -4.89 -6.36
N VAL A 246 22.49 -5.86 -7.27
CA VAL A 246 22.60 -7.28 -6.95
C VAL A 246 23.91 -7.60 -6.20
N ALA A 247 25.00 -6.95 -6.57
CA ALA A 247 26.31 -7.15 -5.96
C ALA A 247 26.38 -6.69 -4.48
N HIS A 248 25.48 -5.80 -4.06
CA HIS A 248 25.48 -5.19 -2.73
C HIS A 248 24.30 -5.64 -1.85
N ARG A 249 23.56 -6.69 -2.28
CA ARG A 249 22.41 -7.22 -1.54
C ARG A 249 22.82 -7.87 -0.22
N GLY A 250 21.88 -7.86 0.74
CA GLY A 250 22.05 -8.55 2.02
C GLY A 250 22.98 -7.86 3.03
N THR A 251 23.60 -6.74 2.65
CA THR A 251 24.57 -6.01 3.46
C THR A 251 23.94 -4.90 4.34
N GLY A 252 22.64 -4.64 4.20
CA GLY A 252 21.90 -3.65 5.00
C GLY A 252 21.89 -2.24 4.41
N TYR A 253 22.40 -2.01 3.20
CA TYR A 253 22.45 -0.68 2.59
C TYR A 253 21.08 -0.02 2.40
N ALA A 254 20.02 -0.80 2.11
CA ALA A 254 18.67 -0.28 2.05
C ALA A 254 18.20 0.26 3.43
N THR A 255 18.51 -0.46 4.52
CA THR A 255 18.26 0.05 5.88
C THR A 255 19.00 1.38 6.12
N SER A 256 20.29 1.43 5.75
CA SER A 256 21.11 2.64 5.87
C SER A 256 20.53 3.80 5.07
N ALA A 257 19.98 3.53 3.86
CA ALA A 257 19.36 4.57 3.03
C ALA A 257 18.10 5.15 3.67
N GLN A 258 17.20 4.32 4.20
CA GLN A 258 16.01 4.79 4.92
C GLN A 258 16.40 5.64 6.15
N CYS A 259 17.35 5.18 6.96
CA CYS A 259 17.81 5.92 8.13
C CYS A 259 18.52 7.24 7.75
N ALA A 260 19.39 7.21 6.74
CA ALA A 260 20.08 8.41 6.27
C ALA A 260 19.10 9.47 5.74
N TRP A 261 18.06 9.02 4.99
CA TRP A 261 17.04 9.93 4.48
C TRP A 261 16.24 10.56 5.63
N ALA A 262 15.78 9.75 6.57
CA ALA A 262 14.96 10.21 7.70
C ALA A 262 15.67 11.25 8.58
N HIS A 263 16.98 11.11 8.80
CA HIS A 263 17.74 12.00 9.71
C HIS A 263 18.39 13.20 9.01
N ARG A 264 18.52 13.17 7.69
CA ARG A 264 19.24 14.23 6.96
C ARG A 264 18.39 14.99 5.97
N TRP A 265 17.40 14.32 5.36
CA TRP A 265 16.67 14.86 4.21
C TRP A 265 15.18 15.07 4.46
N ALA A 266 14.61 14.47 5.50
CA ALA A 266 13.25 14.77 5.91
C ALA A 266 13.14 16.26 6.26
N VAL A 267 12.20 16.95 5.61
CA VAL A 267 11.96 18.39 5.86
C VAL A 267 11.46 18.61 7.27
N ASP A 268 10.56 17.73 7.72
CA ASP A 268 10.13 17.66 9.12
C ASP A 268 10.38 16.24 9.65
N THR A 269 11.17 16.12 10.71
CA THR A 269 11.44 14.83 11.36
C THR A 269 10.22 14.26 12.08
N ALA A 270 9.15 15.04 12.26
CA ALA A 270 7.85 14.56 12.72
C ALA A 270 7.04 13.88 11.63
N ASP A 271 7.39 14.08 10.33
CA ASP A 271 6.76 13.39 9.21
C ASP A 271 6.87 11.88 9.35
N LEU A 272 5.83 11.18 8.86
CA LEU A 272 5.86 9.73 8.74
C LEU A 272 6.63 9.32 7.47
N LEU A 273 7.56 8.39 7.59
CA LEU A 273 8.07 7.63 6.45
C LEU A 273 7.23 6.37 6.31
N ILE A 274 6.45 6.28 5.23
CA ILE A 274 5.44 5.25 5.01
C ILE A 274 5.80 4.36 3.81
N GLY A 275 5.23 3.17 3.75
CA GLY A 275 5.32 2.32 2.58
C GLY A 275 4.55 1.01 2.74
N THR A 276 4.06 0.49 1.62
CA THR A 276 3.46 -0.85 1.52
C THR A 276 4.49 -1.84 1.02
N ILE A 277 4.48 -3.05 1.57
CA ILE A 277 5.44 -4.11 1.20
C ILE A 277 4.68 -5.38 0.86
N ASP A 278 4.88 -5.88 -0.36
CA ASP A 278 4.28 -7.14 -0.84
C ASP A 278 4.61 -8.32 0.07
N ARG A 279 3.68 -9.27 0.15
CA ARG A 279 3.81 -10.48 1.00
C ARG A 279 5.05 -11.32 0.69
N HIS A 280 5.52 -11.34 -0.55
CA HIS A 280 6.70 -12.09 -0.97
C HIS A 280 8.01 -11.31 -0.75
N ASN A 281 7.95 -9.98 -0.54
CA ASN A 281 9.14 -9.16 -0.36
C ASN A 281 9.67 -9.20 1.08
N HIS A 282 10.15 -10.38 1.50
CA HIS A 282 10.72 -10.60 2.84
C HIS A 282 11.90 -9.68 3.12
N ALA A 283 12.72 -9.38 2.10
CA ALA A 283 13.89 -8.52 2.24
C ALA A 283 13.50 -7.08 2.61
N SER A 284 12.51 -6.50 1.92
CA SER A 284 12.02 -5.15 2.22
C SER A 284 11.32 -5.08 3.59
N ARG A 285 10.56 -6.13 3.99
CA ARG A 285 9.99 -6.18 5.34
C ARG A 285 11.08 -6.17 6.43
N ALA A 286 12.12 -7.00 6.26
CA ALA A 286 13.25 -7.01 7.20
C ALA A 286 14.02 -5.67 7.20
N THR A 287 14.13 -5.01 6.06
CA THR A 287 14.73 -3.68 5.93
C THR A 287 13.91 -2.63 6.69
N ALA A 288 12.61 -2.57 6.49
CA ALA A 288 11.71 -1.63 7.17
C ALA A 288 11.80 -1.78 8.70
N VAL A 289 11.71 -3.01 9.21
CA VAL A 289 11.81 -3.28 10.66
C VAL A 289 13.16 -2.86 11.21
N ARG A 290 14.28 -3.19 10.53
CA ARG A 290 15.63 -2.76 10.98
C ARG A 290 15.82 -1.25 10.92
N ALA A 291 15.17 -0.56 10.01
CA ALA A 291 15.19 0.90 9.94
C ALA A 291 14.32 1.58 11.02
N GLY A 292 13.59 0.79 11.82
CA GLY A 292 12.70 1.32 12.86
C GLY A 292 11.28 1.58 12.38
N ARG A 293 10.87 1.03 11.22
CA ARG A 293 9.52 1.10 10.67
C ARG A 293 8.77 -0.21 10.94
N PRO A 294 8.04 -0.33 12.06
CA PRO A 294 7.25 -1.51 12.37
C PRO A 294 6.10 -1.70 11.36
N ARG A 295 5.62 -2.95 11.26
CA ARG A 295 4.37 -3.28 10.58
C ARG A 295 3.21 -2.83 11.46
N VAL A 296 2.34 -2.00 10.93
CA VAL A 296 1.24 -1.38 11.68
C VAL A 296 -0.15 -1.84 11.21
N LEU A 297 -0.32 -2.14 9.93
CA LEU A 297 -1.55 -2.64 9.33
C LEU A 297 -1.21 -3.66 8.24
N ASP A 298 -2.22 -4.45 7.88
CA ASP A 298 -2.21 -5.38 6.77
C ASP A 298 -3.33 -5.08 5.79
N ASP A 299 -3.04 -5.11 4.51
CA ASP A 299 -4.02 -5.35 3.47
C ASP A 299 -4.07 -6.86 3.22
N ILE A 300 -5.23 -7.47 3.40
CA ILE A 300 -5.45 -8.91 3.22
C ILE A 300 -6.46 -9.16 2.11
N PHE A 301 -6.24 -10.22 1.35
CA PHE A 301 -7.24 -10.79 0.47
C PHE A 301 -8.02 -11.90 1.17
N ILE A 302 -9.33 -11.94 0.95
CA ILE A 302 -10.21 -13.03 1.36
C ILE A 302 -10.83 -13.61 0.10
N ALA A 303 -10.73 -14.94 -0.08
CA ALA A 303 -11.31 -15.60 -1.23
C ALA A 303 -12.84 -15.52 -1.17
N LEU A 304 -13.49 -15.21 -2.30
CA LEU A 304 -14.94 -15.15 -2.43
C LEU A 304 -15.57 -16.53 -2.70
N GLU A 305 -14.76 -17.48 -3.15
CA GLU A 305 -15.15 -18.88 -3.32
C GLU A 305 -14.30 -19.76 -2.41
N PRO A 306 -14.84 -20.88 -1.88
CA PRO A 306 -14.01 -21.86 -1.20
C PRO A 306 -12.87 -22.28 -2.14
N ASN A 307 -11.64 -22.29 -1.64
CA ASN A 307 -10.52 -22.84 -2.38
C ASN A 307 -10.80 -24.32 -2.64
N ASP A 308 -11.23 -24.67 -3.85
CA ASP A 308 -10.96 -26.00 -4.38
C ASP A 308 -9.43 -26.08 -4.52
N HIS A 309 -8.81 -26.85 -3.61
CA HIS A 309 -7.36 -27.10 -3.58
C HIS A 309 -6.94 -27.97 -4.77
N SER A 310 -7.08 -27.45 -5.97
CA SER A 310 -6.52 -28.04 -7.18
C SER A 310 -6.20 -26.93 -8.17
N ASP A 311 -5.08 -26.25 -7.94
CA ASP A 311 -4.20 -25.67 -8.95
C ASP A 311 -3.27 -24.67 -8.25
N CYS A 312 -2.16 -25.21 -7.71
CA CYS A 312 -0.93 -24.45 -7.45
C CYS A 312 0.02 -24.60 -8.61
#